data_8c4bf08ad1bad18a52eca245c5bdd83e
#
_entry.id   8c4bf08ad1bad18a52eca245c5bdd83e
#
_cell.length_a   1.000
_cell.length_b   1.000
_cell.length_c   1.000
_cell.angle_alpha   90.00
_cell.angle_beta   90.00
_cell.angle_gamma   90.00
#
_symmetry.space_group_name_H-M   'P 1'
#
loop_
_entity.id
_entity.type
_entity.pdbx_description
1 polymer ?
#
loop_
_entity_poly.entity_id
_entity_poly.type
_entity_poly.pdbx_seq_one_letter_code
_entity_poly.pdbx_strand_id
1 'polypeptide(L)'
;MMKRYDLLAMSAAAAFLSCASAWAEGDRAQGRARAQMCEGCHGIADYRTAYPQVYPVPRIGGQQAAYIIKSLQDYKTGVRKHPSMRGIAATLSDQDMADLAAYYAGDARK
;
A
#
# COMPACT_ATOMS: atom_id res chain seq x y z
N MET A 1 -24.50 -52.53 -18.96
CA MET A 1 -23.56 -52.00 -19.94
C MET A 1 -23.52 -50.49 -19.80
N MET A 2 -22.62 -49.96 -19.03
CA MET A 2 -22.48 -48.49 -18.87
C MET A 2 -21.80 -47.93 -20.11
N LYS A 3 -22.46 -46.99 -20.79
CA LYS A 3 -21.94 -46.37 -22.01
C LYS A 3 -20.71 -45.52 -21.67
N ARG A 4 -19.67 -45.68 -22.43
CA ARG A 4 -18.32 -45.04 -22.28
C ARG A 4 -18.29 -43.50 -22.44
N TYR A 5 -19.46 -42.85 -22.45
CA TYR A 5 -19.57 -41.38 -22.66
C TYR A 5 -19.66 -40.60 -21.39
N ASP A 6 -19.90 -41.27 -20.26
CA ASP A 6 -20.14 -40.57 -18.97
C ASP A 6 -18.84 -40.20 -18.25
N LEU A 7 -17.69 -40.63 -18.76
CA LEU A 7 -16.36 -40.34 -18.18
C LEU A 7 -15.65 -39.10 -18.76
N LEU A 8 -16.21 -38.50 -19.82
CA LEU A 8 -15.61 -37.32 -20.46
C LEU A 8 -16.24 -36.01 -20.03
N ALA A 9 -17.29 -36.05 -19.23
CA ALA A 9 -18.02 -34.86 -18.80
C ALA A 9 -17.53 -34.27 -17.45
N MET A 10 -16.59 -34.91 -16.78
CA MET A 10 -16.11 -34.46 -15.45
C MET A 10 -14.77 -33.74 -15.43
N SER A 11 -14.20 -33.45 -16.59
CA SER A 11 -12.84 -32.81 -16.64
C SER A 11 -12.86 -31.32 -17.01
N ALA A 12 -14.03 -30.69 -17.13
CA ALA A 12 -14.10 -29.30 -17.58
C ALA A 12 -14.41 -28.27 -16.48
N ALA A 13 -14.41 -28.66 -15.21
CA ALA A 13 -14.84 -27.78 -14.11
C ALA A 13 -13.72 -27.33 -13.15
N ALA A 14 -12.46 -27.42 -13.53
CA ALA A 14 -11.35 -27.12 -12.63
C ALA A 14 -10.40 -26.02 -13.14
N ALA A 15 -10.88 -25.09 -13.95
CA ALA A 15 -10.04 -23.99 -14.45
C ALA A 15 -10.64 -22.61 -14.19
N PHE A 16 -11.34 -22.43 -13.07
CA PHE A 16 -11.45 -21.08 -12.50
C PHE A 16 -10.20 -20.81 -11.67
N LEU A 17 -9.10 -20.54 -12.37
CA LEU A 17 -7.95 -19.94 -11.71
C LEU A 17 -8.40 -18.61 -11.15
N SER A 18 -8.40 -18.56 -9.83
CA SER A 18 -8.32 -17.34 -9.05
C SER A 18 -7.28 -16.42 -9.67
N CYS A 19 -7.70 -15.43 -10.44
CA CYS A 19 -6.97 -14.20 -10.58
C CYS A 19 -7.05 -13.51 -9.21
N ALA A 20 -6.34 -14.06 -8.21
CA ALA A 20 -5.93 -13.28 -7.08
C ALA A 20 -5.09 -12.18 -7.71
N SER A 21 -5.59 -10.94 -7.66
CA SER A 21 -4.78 -9.76 -7.92
C SER A 21 -3.57 -9.89 -7.00
N ALA A 22 -2.47 -10.39 -7.54
CA ALA A 22 -1.19 -10.33 -6.86
C ALA A 22 -0.86 -8.84 -6.81
N TRP A 23 -1.30 -8.18 -5.74
CA TRP A 23 -0.71 -6.92 -5.35
C TRP A 23 0.77 -7.25 -5.21
N ALA A 24 1.61 -6.58 -5.99
CA ALA A 24 3.04 -6.79 -5.91
C ALA A 24 3.42 -6.63 -4.44
N GLU A 25 3.95 -7.70 -3.84
CA GLU A 25 4.37 -7.66 -2.46
C GLU A 25 5.44 -6.60 -2.32
N GLY A 26 5.30 -5.72 -1.31
CA GLY A 26 6.24 -4.63 -1.11
C GLY A 26 7.56 -5.14 -0.55
N ASP A 27 8.66 -4.55 -1.02
CA ASP A 27 10.00 -4.81 -0.50
C ASP A 27 10.29 -3.86 0.66
N ARG A 28 10.43 -4.42 1.86
CA ARG A 28 10.71 -3.65 3.07
C ARG A 28 12.03 -2.87 3.01
N ALA A 29 13.08 -3.42 2.39
CA ALA A 29 14.36 -2.75 2.29
C ALA A 29 14.30 -1.55 1.35
N GLN A 30 13.58 -1.67 0.23
CA GLN A 30 13.30 -0.57 -0.67
C GLN A 30 12.42 0.48 0.01
N GLY A 31 11.41 0.06 0.75
CA GLY A 31 10.55 0.93 1.54
C GLY A 31 11.33 1.74 2.57
N ARG A 32 12.30 1.12 3.25
CA ARG A 32 13.18 1.81 4.19
C ARG A 32 13.99 2.92 3.52
N ALA A 33 14.55 2.65 2.34
CA ALA A 33 15.32 3.64 1.61
C ALA A 33 14.45 4.83 1.18
N ARG A 34 13.21 4.56 0.72
CA ARG A 34 12.26 5.60 0.32
C ARG A 34 11.68 6.37 1.50
N ALA A 35 11.55 5.75 2.67
CA ALA A 35 10.97 6.35 3.86
C ALA A 35 11.74 7.58 4.36
N GLN A 36 12.97 7.79 3.93
CA GLN A 36 13.76 8.97 4.31
C GLN A 36 13.03 10.27 3.98
N MET A 37 12.32 10.33 2.86
CA MET A 37 11.50 11.50 2.51
C MET A 37 10.29 11.69 3.42
N CYS A 38 9.81 10.63 4.05
CA CYS A 38 8.66 10.64 4.95
C CYS A 38 9.07 11.02 6.39
N GLU A 39 10.25 10.58 6.80
CA GLU A 39 10.76 10.75 8.17
C GLU A 39 11.00 12.22 8.56
N GLY A 40 11.20 13.10 7.59
CA GLY A 40 11.33 14.55 7.84
C GLY A 40 10.11 15.17 8.51
N CYS A 41 8.94 14.54 8.35
CA CYS A 41 7.71 14.94 9.02
C CYS A 41 7.19 13.83 9.94
N HIS A 42 7.06 12.61 9.44
CA HIS A 42 6.45 11.50 10.16
C HIS A 42 7.36 10.81 11.19
N GLY A 43 8.65 11.11 11.17
CA GLY A 43 9.63 10.58 12.13
C GLY A 43 9.79 11.42 13.40
N ILE A 44 9.15 12.57 13.48
CA ILE A 44 9.27 13.51 14.60
C ILE A 44 8.04 13.40 15.50
N ALA A 45 8.28 13.17 16.79
CA ALA A 45 7.18 13.12 17.76
C ALA A 45 6.48 14.49 17.84
N ASP A 46 5.13 14.46 17.88
CA ASP A 46 4.25 15.63 18.06
C ASP A 46 4.50 16.75 17.03
N TYR A 47 5.06 16.41 15.87
CA TYR A 47 5.35 17.39 14.82
C TYR A 47 4.07 17.96 14.23
N ARG A 48 4.09 19.27 13.99
CA ARG A 48 3.04 20.00 13.28
C ARG A 48 3.65 20.79 12.13
N THR A 49 3.01 20.77 10.98
CA THR A 49 3.37 21.67 9.88
C THR A 49 2.92 23.09 10.20
N ALA A 50 3.66 24.08 9.67
CA ALA A 50 3.30 25.50 9.84
C ALA A 50 2.75 26.10 8.55
N TYR A 51 3.10 25.55 7.40
CA TYR A 51 2.73 26.07 6.09
C TYR A 51 2.36 24.90 5.13
N PRO A 52 1.39 25.05 4.24
CA PRO A 52 0.46 26.19 4.07
C PRO A 52 -0.60 26.29 5.18
N GLN A 53 -0.75 25.24 5.98
CA GLN A 53 -1.66 25.19 7.13
C GLN A 53 -1.04 24.38 8.25
N VAL A 54 -1.49 24.62 9.47
CA VAL A 54 -1.05 23.85 10.63
C VAL A 54 -1.77 22.50 10.67
N TYR A 55 -1.06 21.43 10.46
CA TYR A 55 -1.56 20.05 10.59
C TYR A 55 -0.72 19.27 11.59
N PRO A 56 -1.35 18.50 12.48
CA PRO A 56 -0.63 17.48 13.23
C PRO A 56 -0.19 16.37 12.27
N VAL A 57 1.08 15.99 12.32
CA VAL A 57 1.64 14.94 11.47
C VAL A 57 1.60 13.62 12.22
N PRO A 58 0.85 12.61 11.74
CA PRO A 58 0.75 11.34 12.42
C PRO A 58 2.02 10.52 12.29
N ARG A 59 2.29 9.67 13.26
CA ARG A 59 3.25 8.58 13.10
C ARG A 59 2.60 7.46 12.29
N ILE A 60 3.38 6.85 11.40
CA ILE A 60 2.87 5.83 10.46
C ILE A 60 3.19 4.41 10.92
N GLY A 61 4.28 4.23 11.67
CA GLY A 61 4.76 2.91 12.08
C GLY A 61 3.69 2.06 12.76
N GLY A 62 3.59 0.80 12.38
CA GLY A 62 2.61 -0.15 12.90
C GLY A 62 1.22 -0.09 12.25
N GLN A 63 1.02 0.77 11.25
CA GLN A 63 -0.24 0.85 10.50
C GLN A 63 -0.37 -0.34 9.54
N GLN A 64 -1.59 -0.70 9.20
CA GLN A 64 -1.87 -1.77 8.24
C GLN A 64 -1.40 -1.39 6.84
N ALA A 65 -0.70 -2.30 6.17
CA ALA A 65 -0.13 -2.06 4.84
C ALA A 65 -1.19 -1.63 3.81
N ALA A 66 -2.32 -2.31 3.77
CA ALA A 66 -3.41 -1.97 2.86
C ALA A 66 -3.95 -0.55 3.07
N TYR A 67 -4.02 -0.11 4.32
CA TYR A 67 -4.44 1.25 4.66
C TYR A 67 -3.41 2.29 4.20
N ILE A 68 -2.12 2.02 4.38
CA ILE A 68 -1.05 2.91 3.91
C ILE A 68 -1.11 3.09 2.39
N ILE A 69 -1.20 1.98 1.65
CA ILE A 69 -1.30 2.00 0.18
C ILE A 69 -2.51 2.81 -0.26
N LYS A 70 -3.68 2.50 0.30
CA LYS A 70 -4.93 3.21 -0.05
C LYS A 70 -4.82 4.70 0.24
N SER A 71 -4.27 5.07 1.37
CA SER A 71 -4.11 6.48 1.77
C SER A 71 -3.18 7.23 0.80
N LEU A 72 -2.07 6.64 0.40
CA LEU A 72 -1.15 7.23 -0.57
C LEU A 72 -1.80 7.38 -1.96
N GLN A 73 -2.55 6.38 -2.40
CA GLN A 73 -3.33 6.46 -3.63
C GLN A 73 -4.37 7.57 -3.58
N ASP A 74 -5.07 7.71 -2.46
CA ASP A 74 -6.09 8.75 -2.28
C ASP A 74 -5.49 10.16 -2.29
N TYR A 75 -4.31 10.35 -1.72
CA TYR A 75 -3.58 11.60 -1.85
C TYR A 75 -3.13 11.86 -3.29
N LYS A 76 -2.60 10.85 -3.97
CA LYS A 76 -2.14 10.96 -5.35
C LYS A 76 -3.26 11.35 -6.31
N THR A 77 -4.44 10.73 -6.16
CA THR A 77 -5.61 11.00 -6.99
C THR A 77 -6.41 12.24 -6.57
N GLY A 78 -6.15 12.79 -5.40
CA GLY A 78 -6.84 13.96 -4.86
C GLY A 78 -8.13 13.62 -4.10
N VAL A 79 -8.45 12.37 -3.86
CA VAL A 79 -9.57 11.93 -3.01
C VAL A 79 -9.36 12.42 -1.57
N ARG A 80 -8.15 12.27 -1.03
CA ARG A 80 -7.74 12.94 0.21
C ARG A 80 -7.04 14.26 -0.12
N LYS A 81 -7.51 15.32 0.53
CA LYS A 81 -7.01 16.68 0.30
C LYS A 81 -6.04 17.08 1.39
N HIS A 82 -4.77 17.04 1.07
CA HIS A 82 -3.69 17.56 1.90
C HIS A 82 -2.56 18.00 0.96
N PRO A 83 -2.28 19.30 0.81
CA PRO A 83 -1.35 19.78 -0.22
C PRO A 83 0.04 19.14 -0.16
N SER A 84 0.63 19.04 1.03
CA SER A 84 1.96 18.44 1.21
C SER A 84 1.96 16.95 0.87
N MET A 85 0.99 16.19 1.38
CA MET A 85 0.89 14.76 1.09
C MET A 85 0.55 14.48 -0.37
N ARG A 86 -0.26 15.30 -1.00
CA ARG A 86 -0.53 15.19 -2.43
C ARG A 86 0.74 15.36 -3.27
N GLY A 87 1.57 16.35 -2.93
CA GLY A 87 2.85 16.57 -3.60
C GLY A 87 3.81 15.38 -3.45
N ILE A 88 3.90 14.81 -2.26
CA ILE A 88 4.72 13.62 -2.01
C ILE A 88 4.16 12.41 -2.75
N ALA A 89 2.88 12.11 -2.60
CA ALA A 89 2.25 10.94 -3.22
C ALA A 89 2.28 10.98 -4.75
N ALA A 90 2.25 12.17 -5.36
CA ALA A 90 2.35 12.34 -6.80
C ALA A 90 3.67 11.78 -7.39
N THR A 91 4.73 11.73 -6.59
CA THR A 91 6.04 11.22 -7.00
C THR A 91 6.17 9.69 -6.88
N LEU A 92 5.20 9.02 -6.25
CA LEU A 92 5.27 7.60 -5.95
C LEU A 92 4.60 6.75 -7.03
N SER A 93 5.26 5.65 -7.43
CA SER A 93 4.63 4.57 -8.17
C SER A 93 3.82 3.66 -7.25
N ASP A 94 3.00 2.78 -7.81
CA ASP A 94 2.27 1.78 -7.03
C ASP A 94 3.23 0.83 -6.29
N GLN A 95 4.37 0.49 -6.91
CA GLN A 95 5.40 -0.31 -6.25
C GLN A 95 6.04 0.45 -5.08
N ASP A 96 6.32 1.74 -5.24
CA ASP A 96 6.84 2.57 -4.16
C ASP A 96 5.90 2.61 -2.96
N MET A 97 4.59 2.70 -3.22
CA MET A 97 3.57 2.67 -2.17
C MET A 97 3.52 1.33 -1.46
N ALA A 98 3.65 0.22 -2.20
CA ALA A 98 3.72 -1.12 -1.63
C ALA A 98 4.98 -1.31 -0.77
N ASP A 99 6.12 -0.85 -1.24
CA ASP A 99 7.40 -0.92 -0.50
C ASP A 99 7.35 -0.10 0.80
N LEU A 100 6.85 1.12 0.74
CA LEU A 100 6.65 1.97 1.92
C LEU A 100 5.69 1.33 2.92
N ALA A 101 4.60 0.74 2.42
CA ALA A 101 3.64 0.04 3.26
C ALA A 101 4.26 -1.17 3.95
N ALA A 102 5.08 -1.96 3.24
CA ALA A 102 5.79 -3.09 3.83
C ALA A 102 6.76 -2.64 4.94
N TYR A 103 7.45 -1.52 4.74
CA TYR A 103 8.35 -0.97 5.75
C TYR A 103 7.62 -0.49 7.00
N TYR A 104 6.61 0.37 6.83
CA TYR A 104 5.91 0.96 7.97
C TYR A 104 5.00 -0.02 8.71
N ALA A 105 4.33 -0.93 8.01
CA ALA A 105 3.50 -1.95 8.65
C ALA A 105 4.31 -2.89 9.53
N GLY A 106 5.57 -3.16 9.16
CA GLY A 106 6.49 -3.97 9.97
C GLY A 106 7.25 -3.20 11.05
N ASP A 107 7.10 -1.88 11.12
CA ASP A 107 7.79 -1.05 12.10
C ASP A 107 7.01 -1.02 13.42
N ALA A 108 7.54 -1.72 14.42
CA ALA A 108 6.94 -1.78 15.75
C ALA A 108 7.28 -0.55 16.62
N ARG A 109 7.98 0.43 16.12
CA ARG A 109 8.26 1.68 16.85
C ARG A 109 6.98 2.50 16.92
N LYS A 110 6.36 2.43 18.06
CA LYS A 110 5.15 3.18 18.41
C LYS A 110 5.53 4.53 19.02
#